data_01dfe2532cf55204dae879bcbcb6ae9b
#
_entry.id   01dfe2532cf55204dae879bcbcb6ae9b
#
_cell.length_a   1.000
_cell.length_b   1.000
_cell.length_c   1.000
_cell.angle_alpha   90.00
_cell.angle_beta   90.00
_cell.angle_gamma   90.00
#
_symmetry.space_group_name_H-M   'P 1'
#
loop_
_entity.id
_entity.type
_entity.pdbx_description
1 polymer ?
#
loop_
_entity_poly.entity_id
_entity_poly.type
_entity_poly.pdbx_seq_one_letter_code
_entity_poly.pdbx_strand_id
1 'polypeptide(L)'
;AWLTQACLPLLRQQHDAAVVFVVDDPARVGQAYWGAYGAAQHAQRGLIASLHHETAAGPVRVSGLQPGPMRTALRARAFTHHEDSDAVDAVRYAPACVSVLSAAGATHRGAIWSPSV
;
A
#
# COMPACT_ATOMS: atom_id res chain seq x y z
N ALA A 1 1.44 6.38 -9.95
CA ALA A 1 0.28 6.56 -10.83
C ALA A 1 0.58 6.21 -12.29
N TRP A 2 1.69 6.66 -12.83
CA TRP A 2 2.05 6.41 -14.23
C TRP A 2 2.29 4.93 -14.51
N LEU A 3 2.96 4.21 -13.62
CA LEU A 3 3.16 2.76 -13.77
C LEU A 3 1.81 2.03 -13.81
N THR A 4 0.90 2.35 -12.91
CA THR A 4 -0.44 1.78 -12.89
C THR A 4 -1.18 2.07 -14.20
N GLN A 5 -1.13 3.31 -14.66
CA GLN A 5 -1.76 3.73 -15.91
C GLN A 5 -1.22 2.96 -17.12
N ALA A 6 0.10 2.75 -17.17
CA ALA A 6 0.74 2.00 -18.24
C ALA A 6 0.35 0.50 -18.22
N CYS A 7 0.16 -0.09 -17.04
CA CYS A 7 -0.15 -1.52 -16.88
C CYS A 7 -1.65 -1.84 -17.01
N LEU A 8 -2.53 -0.87 -16.76
CA LEU A 8 -3.98 -1.10 -16.72
C LEU A 8 -4.55 -1.80 -17.96
N PRO A 9 -4.19 -1.42 -19.20
CA PRO A 9 -4.72 -2.10 -20.37
C PRO A 9 -4.43 -3.60 -20.40
N LEU A 10 -3.22 -4.00 -19.98
CA LEU A 10 -2.82 -5.41 -19.89
C LEU A 10 -3.53 -6.12 -18.73
N LEU A 11 -3.66 -5.46 -17.59
CA LEU A 11 -4.32 -6.00 -16.41
C LEU A 11 -5.81 -6.28 -16.71
N ARG A 12 -6.47 -5.40 -17.44
CA ARG A 12 -7.87 -5.57 -17.84
C ARG A 12 -8.12 -6.76 -18.75
N GLN A 13 -7.11 -7.26 -19.42
CA GLN A 13 -7.19 -8.44 -20.28
C GLN A 13 -7.08 -9.75 -19.49
N GLN A 14 -6.69 -9.69 -18.24
CA GLN A 14 -6.53 -10.87 -17.39
C GLN A 14 -7.88 -11.31 -16.82
N HIS A 15 -7.96 -12.59 -16.47
CA HIS A 15 -9.12 -13.13 -15.77
C HIS A 15 -9.25 -12.59 -14.35
N ASP A 16 -8.12 -12.45 -13.66
CA ASP A 16 -8.00 -11.86 -12.34
C ASP A 16 -6.69 -11.07 -12.27
N ALA A 17 -6.74 -9.84 -11.84
CA ALA A 17 -5.58 -8.98 -11.70
C ALA A 17 -5.68 -8.14 -10.43
N ALA A 18 -4.53 -7.78 -9.88
CA ALA A 18 -4.47 -6.98 -8.66
C ALA A 18 -3.48 -5.82 -8.82
N VAL A 19 -3.90 -4.66 -8.31
CA VAL A 19 -3.04 -3.50 -8.09
C VAL A 19 -3.08 -3.17 -6.61
N VAL A 20 -1.92 -3.19 -5.97
CA VAL A 20 -1.80 -2.92 -4.54
C VAL A 20 -0.86 -1.74 -4.35
N PHE A 21 -1.38 -0.70 -3.69
CA PHE A 21 -0.58 0.45 -3.28
C PHE A 21 -0.09 0.23 -1.86
N VAL A 22 1.22 0.32 -1.66
CA VAL A 22 1.79 0.30 -0.31
C VAL A 22 1.74 1.72 0.25
N VAL A 23 1.07 1.89 1.37
CA VAL A 23 0.82 3.19 1.98
C VAL A 23 1.33 3.24 3.42
N ASP A 24 1.57 4.45 3.90
CA ASP A 24 2.00 4.67 5.28
C ASP A 24 0.82 4.96 6.20
N ASP A 25 1.06 4.90 7.51
CA ASP A 25 0.08 5.20 8.54
C ASP A 25 -0.30 6.69 8.50
N PRO A 26 -1.57 7.04 8.23
CA PRO A 26 -2.00 8.42 8.14
C PRO A 26 -1.87 9.17 9.47
N ALA A 27 -2.00 8.49 10.60
CA ALA A 27 -1.83 9.11 11.91
C ALA A 27 -0.40 9.59 12.13
N ARG A 28 0.58 8.84 11.62
CA ARG A 28 2.00 9.20 11.73
C ARG A 28 2.38 10.30 10.75
N VAL A 29 2.05 10.14 9.48
CA VAL A 29 2.45 11.07 8.42
C VAL A 29 1.60 12.36 8.40
N GLY A 30 0.55 12.42 9.18
CA GLY A 30 -0.24 13.63 9.42
C GLY A 30 0.33 14.55 10.50
N GLN A 31 1.42 14.15 11.17
CA GLN A 31 2.05 14.94 12.20
C GLN A 31 2.95 16.06 11.65
N ALA A 32 3.43 16.94 12.55
CA ALA A 32 4.33 18.01 12.15
C ALA A 32 5.60 17.48 11.45
N TYR A 33 6.11 18.26 10.52
CA TYR A 33 7.33 18.00 9.74
C TYR A 33 7.24 16.89 8.66
N TRP A 34 6.07 16.28 8.46
CA TRP A 34 5.85 15.26 7.42
C TRP A 34 5.20 15.82 6.15
N GLY A 35 5.08 17.15 6.01
CA GLY A 35 4.27 17.85 5.03
C GLY A 35 4.20 17.24 3.63
N ALA A 36 5.31 17.26 2.88
CA ALA A 36 5.32 16.76 1.50
C ALA A 36 5.08 15.23 1.43
N TYR A 37 5.76 14.48 2.28
CA TYR A 37 5.59 13.02 2.34
C TYR A 37 4.18 12.65 2.80
N GLY A 38 3.67 13.32 3.85
CA GLY A 38 2.31 13.09 4.35
C GLY A 38 1.26 13.40 3.29
N ALA A 39 1.41 14.53 2.57
CA ALA A 39 0.50 14.88 1.49
C ALA A 39 0.49 13.81 0.38
N ALA A 40 1.67 13.31 -0.01
CA ALA A 40 1.79 12.25 -1.01
C ALA A 40 1.11 10.95 -0.55
N GLN A 41 1.27 10.57 0.71
CA GLN A 41 0.63 9.38 1.28
C GLN A 41 -0.89 9.51 1.35
N HIS A 42 -1.42 10.68 1.70
CA HIS A 42 -2.87 10.93 1.66
C HIS A 42 -3.41 10.93 0.23
N ALA A 43 -2.66 11.47 -0.72
CA ALA A 43 -3.03 11.43 -2.13
C ALA A 43 -3.13 9.98 -2.66
N GLN A 44 -2.23 9.10 -2.26
CA GLN A 44 -2.31 7.68 -2.63
C GLN A 44 -3.60 7.01 -2.14
N ARG A 45 -4.08 7.37 -0.95
CA ARG A 45 -5.36 6.86 -0.43
C ARG A 45 -6.53 7.31 -1.32
N GLY A 46 -6.51 8.54 -1.77
CA GLY A 46 -7.48 9.06 -2.74
C GLY A 46 -7.42 8.33 -4.08
N LEU A 47 -6.22 8.03 -4.57
CA LEU A 47 -6.03 7.27 -5.80
C LEU A 47 -6.55 5.83 -5.70
N ILE A 48 -6.35 5.16 -4.57
CA ILE A 48 -6.90 3.82 -4.32
C ILE A 48 -8.42 3.85 -4.45
N ALA A 49 -9.09 4.79 -3.79
CA ALA A 49 -10.54 4.90 -3.83
C ALA A 49 -11.04 5.20 -5.25
N SER A 50 -10.44 6.16 -5.93
CA SER A 50 -10.83 6.56 -7.27
C SER A 50 -10.64 5.41 -8.26
N LEU A 51 -9.47 4.78 -8.27
CA LEU A 51 -9.15 3.68 -9.18
C LEU A 51 -10.02 2.45 -8.90
N HIS A 52 -10.33 2.19 -7.63
CA HIS A 52 -11.27 1.12 -7.28
C HIS A 52 -12.63 1.36 -7.91
N HIS A 53 -13.17 2.57 -7.83
CA HIS A 53 -14.44 2.91 -8.48
C HIS A 53 -14.39 2.72 -10.00
N GLU A 54 -13.31 3.13 -10.63
CA GLU A 54 -13.13 2.99 -12.08
C GLU A 54 -13.05 1.53 -12.53
N THR A 55 -12.54 0.63 -11.68
CA THR A 55 -12.28 -0.77 -12.02
C THR A 55 -13.25 -1.75 -11.39
N ALA A 56 -14.24 -1.27 -10.64
CA ALA A 56 -15.11 -2.09 -9.80
C ALA A 56 -15.89 -3.18 -10.59
N ALA A 57 -16.25 -2.90 -11.83
CA ALA A 57 -17.01 -3.82 -12.68
C ALA A 57 -16.15 -4.82 -13.44
N GLY A 58 -14.82 -4.71 -13.39
CA GLY A 58 -13.88 -5.51 -14.16
C GLY A 58 -13.03 -6.46 -13.31
N PRO A 59 -12.05 -7.12 -13.93
CA PRO A 59 -11.22 -8.11 -13.26
C PRO A 59 -10.09 -7.52 -12.43
N VAL A 60 -9.86 -6.21 -12.51
CA VAL A 60 -8.75 -5.55 -11.78
C VAL A 60 -9.20 -5.19 -10.39
N ARG A 61 -8.58 -5.80 -9.38
CA ARG A 61 -8.82 -5.51 -7.97
C ARG A 61 -7.80 -4.47 -7.50
N VAL A 62 -8.28 -3.35 -6.99
CA VAL A 62 -7.44 -2.29 -6.42
C VAL A 62 -7.59 -2.26 -4.91
N SER A 63 -6.48 -2.27 -4.21
CA SER A 63 -6.45 -2.22 -2.75
C SER A 63 -5.18 -1.52 -2.27
N GLY A 64 -5.12 -1.25 -0.97
CA GLY A 64 -3.93 -0.75 -0.30
C GLY A 64 -3.40 -1.75 0.71
N LEU A 65 -2.10 -1.70 0.93
CA LEU A 65 -1.42 -2.43 1.99
C LEU A 65 -0.72 -1.40 2.89
N GLN A 66 -1.08 -1.39 4.15
CA GLN A 66 -0.43 -0.57 5.17
C GLN A 66 0.35 -1.47 6.11
N PRO A 67 1.64 -1.73 5.84
CA PRO A 67 2.48 -2.48 6.76
C PRO A 67 2.78 -1.64 8.00
N GLY A 68 3.16 -2.31 9.07
CA GLY A 68 3.68 -1.64 10.24
C GLY A 68 5.16 -1.24 10.08
N PRO A 69 5.80 -0.80 11.16
CA PRO A 69 7.19 -0.37 11.14
C PRO A 69 8.12 -1.49 10.67
N MET A 70 9.01 -1.18 9.72
CA MET A 70 9.99 -2.12 9.20
C MET A 70 11.41 -1.56 9.36
N ARG A 71 12.35 -2.44 9.69
CA ARG A 71 13.78 -2.08 9.72
C ARG A 71 14.29 -1.95 8.29
N THR A 72 14.34 -0.72 7.81
CA THR A 72 14.82 -0.38 6.46
C THR A 72 15.80 0.79 6.53
N ALA A 73 16.62 0.94 5.48
CA ALA A 73 17.52 2.08 5.37
C ALA A 73 16.76 3.42 5.33
N LEU A 74 15.60 3.44 4.70
CA LEU A 74 14.75 4.63 4.67
C LEU A 74 14.27 5.02 6.07
N ARG A 75 13.80 4.05 6.84
CA ARG A 75 13.33 4.29 8.21
C ARG A 75 14.48 4.76 9.12
N ALA A 76 15.65 4.18 8.99
CA ALA A 76 16.84 4.60 9.74
C ALA A 76 17.22 6.06 9.47
N ARG A 77 17.02 6.54 8.26
CA ARG A 77 17.23 7.96 7.92
C ARG A 77 16.16 8.88 8.51
N ALA A 78 14.92 8.42 8.57
CA ALA A 78 13.80 9.20 9.09
C ALA A 78 13.80 9.29 10.61
N PHE A 79 14.29 8.27 11.29
CA PHE A 79 14.25 8.13 12.76
C PHE A 79 15.66 7.91 13.33
N THR A 80 16.54 8.89 13.15
CA THR A 80 17.97 8.78 13.51
C THR A 80 18.25 8.71 15.01
N HIS A 81 17.28 9.08 15.87
CA HIS A 81 17.47 9.20 17.33
C HIS A 81 16.57 8.29 18.15
N HIS A 82 15.85 7.37 17.52
CA HIS A 82 14.93 6.45 18.21
C HIS A 82 15.43 5.01 18.15
N GLU A 83 15.38 4.34 19.31
CA GLU A 83 15.35 2.90 19.32
C GLU A 83 14.02 2.45 18.72
N ASP A 84 14.09 1.72 17.62
CA ASP A 84 12.92 1.31 16.85
C ASP A 84 12.51 -0.11 17.26
N SER A 85 12.11 -0.25 18.53
CA SER A 85 11.80 -1.56 19.13
C SER A 85 10.60 -2.25 18.49
N ASP A 86 9.69 -1.47 17.87
CA ASP A 86 8.49 -1.99 17.23
C ASP A 86 8.73 -2.39 15.77
N ALA A 87 9.87 -1.99 15.19
CA ALA A 87 10.18 -2.32 13.81
C ALA A 87 10.60 -3.78 13.67
N VAL A 88 10.07 -4.45 12.66
CA VAL A 88 10.39 -5.83 12.32
C VAL A 88 11.11 -5.87 10.97
N ASP A 89 11.76 -7.00 10.66
CA ASP A 89 12.36 -7.19 9.35
C ASP A 89 11.29 -7.16 8.26
N ALA A 90 11.58 -6.47 7.16
CA ALA A 90 10.65 -6.30 6.06
C ALA A 90 10.15 -7.63 5.48
N VAL A 91 10.97 -8.67 5.52
CA VAL A 91 10.62 -10.01 5.05
C VAL A 91 9.39 -10.59 5.76
N ARG A 92 9.11 -10.16 6.98
CA ARG A 92 7.92 -10.62 7.74
C ARG A 92 6.60 -10.18 7.11
N TYR A 93 6.62 -9.16 6.25
CA TYR A 93 5.46 -8.73 5.47
C TYR A 93 5.32 -9.44 4.13
N ALA A 94 6.28 -10.28 3.72
CA ALA A 94 6.21 -11.00 2.45
C ALA A 94 4.95 -11.88 2.32
N PRO A 95 4.53 -12.65 3.34
CA PRO A 95 3.28 -13.40 3.25
C PRO A 95 2.05 -12.53 3.02
N ALA A 96 2.00 -11.35 3.62
CA ALA A 96 0.90 -10.39 3.41
C ALA A 96 0.89 -9.86 1.97
N CYS A 97 2.04 -9.58 1.40
CA CYS A 97 2.16 -9.16 0.00
C CYS A 97 1.66 -10.24 -0.96
N VAL A 98 2.07 -11.48 -0.73
CA VAL A 98 1.62 -12.63 -1.53
C VAL A 98 0.10 -12.80 -1.39
N SER A 99 -0.42 -12.73 -0.17
CA SER A 99 -1.85 -12.88 0.08
C SER A 99 -2.68 -11.82 -0.64
N VAL A 100 -2.32 -10.55 -0.51
CA VAL A 100 -3.12 -9.45 -1.10
C VAL A 100 -3.04 -9.43 -2.63
N LEU A 101 -1.96 -9.92 -3.22
CA LEU A 101 -1.80 -10.04 -4.66
C LEU A 101 -2.44 -11.30 -5.24
N SER A 102 -2.73 -12.30 -4.42
CA SER A 102 -3.37 -13.54 -4.84
C SER A 102 -4.90 -13.42 -4.84
N ALA A 103 -5.58 -14.49 -5.26
CA ALA A 103 -7.05 -14.55 -5.21
C ALA A 103 -7.61 -14.31 -3.81
N ALA A 104 -6.89 -14.69 -2.75
CA ALA A 104 -7.26 -14.43 -1.36
C ALA A 104 -7.39 -12.94 -1.04
N GLY A 105 -6.69 -12.08 -1.77
CA GLY A 105 -6.76 -10.63 -1.63
C GLY A 105 -8.09 -10.00 -2.04
N ALA A 106 -8.99 -10.76 -2.65
CA ALA A 106 -10.31 -10.26 -3.07
C ALA A 106 -11.13 -9.71 -1.88
N THR A 107 -10.90 -10.21 -0.67
CA THR A 107 -11.56 -9.72 0.55
C THR A 107 -11.17 -8.28 0.90
N HIS A 108 -10.05 -7.80 0.38
CA HIS A 108 -9.52 -6.45 0.64
C HIS A 108 -9.80 -5.47 -0.52
N ARG A 109 -10.54 -5.89 -1.54
CA ARG A 109 -10.82 -5.06 -2.70
C ARG A 109 -11.44 -3.72 -2.30
N GLY A 110 -10.83 -2.63 -2.75
CA GLY A 110 -11.26 -1.27 -2.45
C GLY A 110 -10.89 -0.77 -1.05
N ALA A 111 -10.26 -1.60 -0.24
CA ALA A 111 -9.87 -1.28 1.13
C ALA A 111 -8.36 -1.16 1.28
N ILE A 112 -7.94 -0.58 2.40
CA ILE A 112 -6.55 -0.57 2.83
C ILE A 112 -6.42 -1.55 3.99
N TRP A 113 -5.60 -2.57 3.80
CA TRP A 113 -5.40 -3.63 4.77
C TRP A 113 -4.13 -3.41 5.58
N SER A 114 -4.25 -3.53 6.90
CA SER A 114 -3.13 -3.47 7.85
C SER A 114 -2.93 -4.86 8.46
N PRO A 115 -2.04 -5.70 7.89
CA PRO A 115 -1.82 -7.03 8.41
C PRO A 115 -1.07 -7.02 9.73
N SER A 116 -1.38 -7.97 10.60
CA SER A 116 -0.57 -8.29 11.78
C SER A 116 0.55 -9.27 11.40
N VAL A 117 1.73 -9.04 11.93
CA VAL A 117 2.90 -9.90 11.69
C VAL A 117 3.65 -10.23 12.97
#